data_e0d21c7c1e85641b412e865b12c9b71e
#
_entry.id   e0d21c7c1e85641b412e865b12c9b71e
#
_cell.length_a   1.000
_cell.length_b   1.000
_cell.length_c   1.000
_cell.angle_alpha   90.00
_cell.angle_beta   90.00
_cell.angle_gamma   90.00
#
_symmetry.space_group_name_H-M   'P 1'
#
loop_
_entity.id
_entity.type
_entity.pdbx_description
1 polymer ?
#
loop_
_entity_poly.entity_id
_entity_poly.type
_entity_poly.pdbx_seq_one_letter_code
_entity_poly.pdbx_strand_id
1 'polypeptide(L)'
;MARNRFDEDEELVQEFKWSHYKRVGEYVTPYKPAIGKVLIVIILANIASMLGPYFMKIAIDDVIPQKNLQLLAIITVVFLLSLFFIAWCMRYRILAITEIGQDILKDMRYSIFEHLQRLPFSYFDNRPHGKILIRVVNYINTLSDLLSNGLINLISDIISVIITLAFMFFIDVKLTLYSLILLPILFGIVMIITTKQRKAYQHLSNKQSNLNAYIHESISGIKITQSFAREKENARIFDEVSDEYRTAWMKAVKIQFLLWPGVQNISVLTTSLIYFIGIRQIGVDVSTGTLIAFIGYINNFWNPVINIGNFYNSLITATAYLERIFETMDEIPDIQNAPNA
;
A
#
# COMPACT_ATOMS: atom_id res chain seq x y z
N MET A 1 -40.06 19.14 12.95
CA MET A 1 -39.24 17.95 13.22
C MET A 1 -37.80 18.43 13.37
N ALA A 2 -37.18 18.16 14.48
CA ALA A 2 -35.77 18.49 14.67
C ALA A 2 -34.97 17.71 13.65
N ARG A 3 -34.26 18.44 12.77
CA ARG A 3 -33.28 17.85 11.84
C ARG A 3 -32.21 17.18 12.73
N ASN A 4 -32.18 15.84 12.73
CA ASN A 4 -31.04 15.15 13.35
C ASN A 4 -29.78 15.73 12.73
N ARG A 5 -28.96 16.37 13.54
CA ARG A 5 -27.66 16.88 13.10
C ARG A 5 -26.74 15.67 12.93
N PHE A 6 -26.65 15.16 11.71
CA PHE A 6 -25.63 14.19 11.32
C PHE A 6 -24.24 14.86 11.15
N ASP A 7 -24.06 16.03 11.77
CA ASP A 7 -22.87 16.87 11.64
C ASP A 7 -21.82 16.64 12.76
N GLU A 8 -22.07 15.74 13.70
CA GLU A 8 -21.06 15.35 14.69
C GLU A 8 -20.07 14.39 14.01
N ASP A 9 -18.98 14.97 13.55
CA ASP A 9 -17.83 14.22 13.05
C ASP A 9 -17.21 13.44 14.22
N GLU A 10 -17.35 12.11 14.23
CA GLU A 10 -16.56 11.27 15.11
C GLU A 10 -15.08 11.47 14.72
N GLU A 11 -14.33 12.14 15.58
CA GLU A 11 -12.88 12.25 15.44
C GLU A 11 -12.29 10.84 15.56
N LEU A 12 -11.95 10.26 14.42
CA LEU A 12 -11.11 9.07 14.35
C LEU A 12 -9.67 9.46 14.70
N VAL A 13 -9.42 9.82 15.96
CA VAL A 13 -8.06 9.96 16.50
C VAL A 13 -7.55 8.56 16.75
N GLN A 14 -6.99 7.94 15.71
CA GLN A 14 -6.34 6.66 15.84
C GLN A 14 -4.85 6.88 16.08
N GLU A 15 -4.43 6.70 17.33
CA GLU A 15 -3.01 6.61 17.65
C GLU A 15 -2.48 5.27 17.16
N PHE A 16 -1.32 5.33 16.50
CA PHE A 16 -0.61 4.13 16.07
C PHE A 16 -0.11 3.36 17.30
N LYS A 17 -0.65 2.14 17.55
CA LYS A 17 -0.25 1.29 18.68
C LYS A 17 0.63 0.13 18.20
N TRP A 18 1.92 0.21 18.43
CA TRP A 18 2.88 -0.83 18.07
C TRP A 18 2.60 -2.20 18.72
N SER A 19 1.93 -2.22 19.86
CA SER A 19 1.58 -3.46 20.58
C SER A 19 0.73 -4.41 19.75
N HIS A 20 -0.20 -3.91 18.95
CA HIS A 20 -1.05 -4.74 18.08
C HIS A 20 -0.25 -5.43 16.98
N TYR A 21 0.73 -4.74 16.39
CA TYR A 21 1.61 -5.33 15.38
C TYR A 21 2.52 -6.40 15.93
N LYS A 22 2.96 -6.27 17.19
CA LYS A 22 3.75 -7.31 17.86
C LYS A 22 2.94 -8.60 18.02
N ARG A 23 1.66 -8.51 18.39
CA ARG A 23 0.75 -9.67 18.49
C ARG A 23 0.50 -10.33 17.13
N VAL A 24 0.31 -9.54 16.06
CA VAL A 24 0.26 -10.09 14.70
C VAL A 24 1.56 -10.81 14.35
N GLY A 25 2.70 -10.29 14.79
CA GLY A 25 4.00 -10.90 14.59
C GLY A 25 4.10 -12.33 15.16
N GLU A 26 3.32 -12.68 16.19
CA GLU A 26 3.24 -14.04 16.74
C GLU A 26 2.65 -15.01 15.72
N TYR A 27 1.62 -14.61 14.99
CA TYR A 27 1.01 -15.39 13.90
C TYR A 27 1.93 -15.50 12.67
N VAL A 28 2.80 -14.52 12.45
CA VAL A 28 3.79 -14.52 11.35
C VAL A 28 4.97 -15.46 11.65
N THR A 29 5.27 -15.69 12.94
CA THR A 29 6.48 -16.44 13.39
C THR A 29 6.59 -17.83 12.78
N PRO A 30 5.54 -18.68 12.67
CA PRO A 30 5.63 -20.01 12.06
C PRO A 30 6.05 -19.97 10.59
N TYR A 31 5.74 -18.88 9.88
CA TYR A 31 5.97 -18.71 8.45
C TYR A 31 7.31 -18.04 8.10
N LYS A 32 8.16 -17.71 9.09
CA LYS A 32 9.49 -17.10 8.89
C LYS A 32 10.35 -17.80 7.83
N PRO A 33 10.46 -19.16 7.77
CA PRO A 33 11.29 -19.81 6.75
C PRO A 33 10.71 -19.62 5.34
N ALA A 34 9.39 -19.62 5.18
CA ALA A 34 8.73 -19.35 3.89
C ALA A 34 8.94 -17.88 3.46
N ILE A 35 8.78 -16.94 4.38
CA ILE A 35 9.05 -15.53 4.16
C ILE A 35 10.52 -15.31 3.78
N GLY A 36 11.46 -15.99 4.43
CA GLY A 36 12.89 -15.95 4.10
C GLY A 36 13.16 -16.36 2.65
N LYS A 37 12.51 -17.43 2.15
CA LYS A 37 12.62 -17.84 0.73
C LYS A 37 12.09 -16.76 -0.21
N VAL A 38 10.95 -16.17 0.12
CA VAL A 38 10.36 -15.07 -0.67
C VAL A 38 11.29 -13.87 -0.70
N LEU A 39 11.92 -13.49 0.42
CA LEU A 39 12.88 -12.38 0.47
C LEU A 39 14.10 -12.64 -0.43
N ILE A 40 14.64 -13.86 -0.44
CA ILE A 40 15.72 -14.23 -1.35
C ILE A 40 15.30 -14.06 -2.81
N VAL A 41 14.10 -14.54 -3.17
CA VAL A 41 13.58 -14.40 -4.53
C VAL A 41 13.38 -12.92 -4.91
N ILE A 42 12.91 -12.09 -3.96
CA ILE A 42 12.78 -10.64 -4.15
C ILE A 42 14.15 -10.00 -4.43
N ILE A 43 15.16 -10.34 -3.65
CA ILE A 43 16.53 -9.82 -3.85
C ILE A 43 17.05 -10.22 -5.23
N LEU A 44 16.92 -11.49 -5.60
CA LEU A 44 17.36 -11.99 -6.91
C LEU A 44 16.63 -11.31 -8.07
N ALA A 45 15.30 -11.12 -7.94
CA ALA A 45 14.51 -10.42 -8.95
C ALA A 45 14.92 -8.95 -9.09
N ASN A 46 15.17 -8.24 -7.99
CA ASN A 46 15.63 -6.86 -8.02
C ASN A 46 17.04 -6.73 -8.63
N ILE A 47 17.97 -7.62 -8.28
CA ILE A 47 19.30 -7.64 -8.92
C ILE A 47 19.16 -7.89 -10.42
N ALA A 48 18.36 -8.88 -10.83
CA ALA A 48 18.14 -9.19 -12.24
C ALA A 48 17.52 -8.00 -12.99
N SER A 49 16.62 -7.23 -12.37
CA SER A 49 16.00 -6.05 -12.97
C SER A 49 17.01 -4.91 -13.21
N MET A 50 18.05 -4.80 -12.37
CA MET A 50 19.12 -3.81 -12.55
C MET A 50 20.09 -4.17 -13.67
N LEU A 51 20.12 -5.43 -14.12
CA LEU A 51 20.97 -5.85 -15.25
C LEU A 51 20.53 -5.25 -16.59
N GLY A 52 19.23 -4.93 -16.76
CA GLY A 52 18.73 -4.33 -17.99
C GLY A 52 19.43 -3.04 -18.38
N PRO A 53 19.39 -1.99 -17.54
CA PRO A 53 20.14 -0.76 -17.78
C PRO A 53 21.66 -0.99 -17.90
N TYR A 54 22.24 -1.93 -17.16
CA TYR A 54 23.65 -2.28 -17.23
C TYR A 54 24.03 -2.87 -18.59
N PHE A 55 23.24 -3.81 -19.11
CA PHE A 55 23.46 -4.37 -20.46
C PHE A 55 23.32 -3.31 -21.54
N MET A 56 22.41 -2.36 -21.36
CA MET A 56 22.26 -1.23 -22.27
C MET A 56 23.53 -0.37 -22.32
N LYS A 57 24.13 -0.12 -21.13
CA LYS A 57 25.43 0.58 -21.03
C LYS A 57 26.50 -0.15 -21.83
N ILE A 58 26.70 -1.45 -21.58
CA ILE A 58 27.74 -2.25 -22.27
C ILE A 58 27.48 -2.28 -23.79
N ALA A 59 26.22 -2.44 -24.19
CA ALA A 59 25.86 -2.48 -25.59
C ALA A 59 26.26 -1.19 -26.33
N ILE A 60 25.99 -0.03 -25.73
CA ILE A 60 26.21 1.29 -26.32
C ILE A 60 27.69 1.68 -26.29
N ASP A 61 28.37 1.44 -25.17
CA ASP A 61 29.74 1.91 -24.95
C ASP A 61 30.78 1.00 -25.60
N ASP A 62 30.56 -0.32 -25.58
CA ASP A 62 31.58 -1.29 -25.97
C ASP A 62 31.22 -2.05 -27.26
N VAL A 63 29.98 -2.55 -27.36
CA VAL A 63 29.62 -3.54 -28.41
C VAL A 63 29.31 -2.88 -29.75
N ILE A 64 28.50 -1.82 -29.76
CA ILE A 64 28.08 -1.12 -30.98
C ILE A 64 29.25 -0.43 -31.66
N PRO A 65 30.15 0.28 -30.94
CA PRO A 65 31.32 0.91 -31.59
C PRO A 65 32.26 -0.12 -32.24
N GLN A 66 32.40 -1.30 -31.62
CA GLN A 66 33.23 -2.40 -32.15
C GLN A 66 32.54 -3.19 -33.28
N LYS A 67 31.26 -2.92 -33.58
CA LYS A 67 30.45 -3.66 -34.58
C LYS A 67 30.43 -5.17 -34.33
N ASN A 68 30.57 -5.59 -33.06
CA ASN A 68 30.63 -7.01 -32.70
C ASN A 68 29.21 -7.59 -32.58
N LEU A 69 28.67 -8.09 -33.69
CA LEU A 69 27.31 -8.68 -33.74
C LEU A 69 27.18 -9.93 -32.89
N GLN A 70 28.26 -10.72 -32.71
CA GLN A 70 28.20 -11.92 -31.86
C GLN A 70 27.99 -11.56 -30.39
N LEU A 71 28.75 -10.58 -29.88
CA LEU A 71 28.61 -10.12 -28.50
C LEU A 71 27.26 -9.45 -28.28
N LEU A 72 26.75 -8.68 -29.25
CA LEU A 72 25.43 -8.09 -29.20
C LEU A 72 24.34 -9.17 -29.10
N ALA A 73 24.43 -10.24 -29.88
CA ALA A 73 23.49 -11.36 -29.85
C ALA A 73 23.52 -12.05 -28.45
N ILE A 74 24.73 -12.29 -27.90
CA ILE A 74 24.88 -12.89 -26.57
C ILE A 74 24.22 -12.02 -25.51
N ILE A 75 24.50 -10.71 -25.47
CA ILE A 75 23.90 -9.78 -24.50
C ILE A 75 22.35 -9.76 -24.63
N THR A 76 21.85 -9.76 -25.87
CA THR A 76 20.42 -9.81 -26.14
C THR A 76 19.77 -11.08 -25.59
N VAL A 77 20.39 -12.24 -25.81
CA VAL A 77 19.89 -13.52 -25.28
C VAL A 77 19.93 -13.54 -23.75
N VAL A 78 21.03 -13.09 -23.13
CA VAL A 78 21.15 -13.01 -21.67
C VAL A 78 20.10 -12.05 -21.10
N PHE A 79 19.86 -10.93 -21.75
CA PHE A 79 18.81 -9.99 -21.34
C PHE A 79 17.42 -10.62 -21.43
N LEU A 80 17.10 -11.32 -22.53
CA LEU A 80 15.83 -12.03 -22.64
C LEU A 80 15.66 -13.09 -21.54
N LEU A 81 16.72 -13.88 -21.28
CA LEU A 81 16.70 -14.85 -20.18
C LEU A 81 16.48 -14.18 -18.82
N SER A 82 17.08 -13.00 -18.59
CA SER A 82 16.85 -12.24 -17.36
C SER A 82 15.41 -11.78 -17.21
N LEU A 83 14.73 -11.39 -18.30
CA LEU A 83 13.30 -11.04 -18.27
C LEU A 83 12.41 -12.24 -17.92
N PHE A 84 12.67 -13.41 -18.49
CA PHE A 84 11.97 -14.65 -18.13
C PHE A 84 12.21 -15.02 -16.67
N PHE A 85 13.43 -14.87 -16.19
CA PHE A 85 13.78 -15.11 -14.80
C PHE A 85 13.04 -14.15 -13.85
N ILE A 86 13.00 -12.85 -14.18
CA ILE A 86 12.24 -11.85 -13.41
C ILE A 86 10.75 -12.21 -13.37
N ALA A 87 10.16 -12.57 -14.51
CA ALA A 87 8.76 -12.96 -14.60
C ALA A 87 8.45 -14.20 -13.73
N TRP A 88 9.35 -15.19 -13.75
CA TRP A 88 9.25 -16.39 -12.91
C TRP A 88 9.33 -16.04 -11.41
N CYS A 89 10.32 -15.22 -11.01
CA CYS A 89 10.48 -14.73 -9.65
C CYS A 89 9.23 -13.95 -9.19
N MET A 90 8.69 -13.08 -10.06
CA MET A 90 7.48 -12.29 -9.75
C MET A 90 6.27 -13.20 -9.53
N ARG A 91 6.06 -14.21 -10.40
CA ARG A 91 5.00 -15.20 -10.21
C ARG A 91 5.15 -15.95 -8.90
N TYR A 92 6.37 -16.48 -8.62
CA TYR A 92 6.64 -17.19 -7.38
C TYR A 92 6.36 -16.30 -6.16
N ARG A 93 6.85 -15.05 -6.18
CA ARG A 93 6.61 -14.07 -5.11
C ARG A 93 5.12 -13.88 -4.83
N ILE A 94 4.33 -13.58 -5.88
CA ILE A 94 2.90 -13.29 -5.73
C ILE A 94 2.18 -14.51 -5.12
N LEU A 95 2.41 -15.71 -5.64
CA LEU A 95 1.77 -16.92 -5.15
C LEU A 95 2.16 -17.24 -3.70
N ALA A 96 3.45 -17.23 -3.41
CA ALA A 96 3.94 -17.55 -2.07
C ALA A 96 3.47 -16.53 -1.01
N ILE A 97 3.45 -15.23 -1.35
CA ILE A 97 2.94 -14.19 -0.46
C ILE A 97 1.44 -14.37 -0.19
N THR A 98 0.68 -14.65 -1.24
CA THR A 98 -0.76 -14.86 -1.10
C THR A 98 -1.06 -16.09 -0.24
N GLU A 99 -0.34 -17.19 -0.45
CA GLU A 99 -0.48 -18.42 0.33
C GLU A 99 -0.14 -18.17 1.82
N ILE A 100 1.03 -17.61 2.10
CA ILE A 100 1.44 -17.26 3.48
C ILE A 100 0.43 -16.33 4.13
N GLY A 101 -0.03 -15.31 3.42
CA GLY A 101 -1.02 -14.37 3.94
C GLY A 101 -2.35 -15.06 4.28
N GLN A 102 -2.85 -15.95 3.42
CA GLN A 102 -4.09 -16.69 3.68
C GLN A 102 -3.94 -17.69 4.82
N ASP A 103 -2.78 -18.32 4.98
CA ASP A 103 -2.50 -19.21 6.11
C ASP A 103 -2.50 -18.45 7.45
N ILE A 104 -1.82 -17.28 7.51
CA ILE A 104 -1.84 -16.41 8.70
C ILE A 104 -3.28 -16.01 9.05
N LEU A 105 -4.09 -15.64 8.05
CA LEU A 105 -5.48 -15.26 8.30
C LEU A 105 -6.35 -16.44 8.72
N LYS A 106 -6.09 -17.63 8.20
CA LYS A 106 -6.75 -18.86 8.64
C LYS A 106 -6.47 -19.10 10.12
N ASP A 107 -5.22 -18.98 10.55
CA ASP A 107 -4.82 -19.15 11.94
C ASP A 107 -5.45 -18.09 12.86
N MET A 108 -5.47 -16.83 12.41
CA MET A 108 -6.16 -15.75 13.13
C MET A 108 -7.67 -16.00 13.24
N ARG A 109 -8.34 -16.39 12.14
CA ARG A 109 -9.78 -16.72 12.17
C ARG A 109 -10.08 -17.86 13.11
N TYR A 110 -9.23 -18.90 13.08
CA TYR A 110 -9.37 -20.03 13.99
C TYR A 110 -9.24 -19.60 15.45
N SER A 111 -8.21 -18.83 15.80
CA SER A 111 -8.00 -18.31 17.15
C SER A 111 -9.16 -17.45 17.65
N ILE A 112 -9.68 -16.56 16.82
CA ILE A 112 -10.84 -15.72 17.18
C ILE A 112 -12.09 -16.56 17.34
N PHE A 113 -12.34 -17.50 16.43
CA PHE A 113 -13.51 -18.36 16.50
C PHE A 113 -13.47 -19.27 17.75
N GLU A 114 -12.33 -19.87 18.06
CA GLU A 114 -12.12 -20.66 19.28
C GLU A 114 -12.36 -19.81 20.53
N HIS A 115 -11.85 -18.58 20.55
CA HIS A 115 -12.06 -17.67 21.68
C HIS A 115 -13.54 -17.31 21.84
N LEU A 116 -14.25 -16.99 20.76
CA LEU A 116 -15.68 -16.70 20.79
C LEU A 116 -16.52 -17.86 21.37
N GLN A 117 -16.13 -19.11 21.12
CA GLN A 117 -16.85 -20.28 21.68
C GLN A 117 -16.72 -20.39 23.20
N ARG A 118 -15.77 -19.68 23.80
CA ARG A 118 -15.50 -19.68 25.24
C ARG A 118 -16.10 -18.46 25.95
N LEU A 119 -16.64 -17.47 25.20
CA LEU A 119 -17.21 -16.26 25.78
C LEU A 119 -18.58 -16.53 26.40
N PRO A 120 -18.96 -15.78 27.47
CA PRO A 120 -20.24 -15.93 28.15
C PRO A 120 -21.41 -15.46 27.29
N PHE A 121 -22.62 -15.96 27.59
CA PHE A 121 -23.87 -15.53 26.92
C PHE A 121 -24.09 -14.03 27.02
N SER A 122 -23.72 -13.40 28.14
CA SER A 122 -23.80 -11.96 28.33
C SER A 122 -23.06 -11.14 27.27
N TYR A 123 -21.96 -11.68 26.70
CA TYR A 123 -21.24 -11.07 25.60
C TYR A 123 -22.09 -10.97 24.33
N PHE A 124 -22.86 -12.03 24.03
CA PHE A 124 -23.70 -12.13 22.84
C PHE A 124 -25.01 -11.37 23.00
N ASP A 125 -25.60 -11.38 24.21
CA ASP A 125 -26.86 -10.71 24.53
C ASP A 125 -26.71 -9.18 24.48
N ASN A 126 -25.55 -8.67 24.90
CA ASN A 126 -25.30 -7.22 24.96
C ASN A 126 -24.72 -6.64 23.65
N ARG A 127 -24.46 -7.46 22.63
CA ARG A 127 -23.85 -7.00 21.37
C ARG A 127 -24.64 -7.51 20.15
N PRO A 128 -24.94 -6.64 19.17
CA PRO A 128 -25.58 -7.08 17.94
C PRO A 128 -24.74 -8.14 17.22
N HIS A 129 -25.35 -9.28 16.88
CA HIS A 129 -24.65 -10.38 16.18
C HIS A 129 -23.94 -9.95 14.90
N GLY A 130 -24.51 -8.95 14.18
CA GLY A 130 -23.87 -8.37 12.99
C GLY A 130 -22.52 -7.72 13.28
N LYS A 131 -22.33 -7.06 14.44
CA LYS A 131 -21.05 -6.48 14.83
C LYS A 131 -19.98 -7.55 15.10
N ILE A 132 -20.36 -8.67 15.71
CA ILE A 132 -19.47 -9.81 15.97
C ILE A 132 -19.02 -10.41 14.64
N LEU A 133 -19.95 -10.63 13.71
CA LEU A 133 -19.66 -11.18 12.38
C LEU A 133 -18.70 -10.26 11.59
N ILE A 134 -18.91 -8.96 11.61
CA ILE A 134 -18.02 -7.99 10.95
C ILE A 134 -16.58 -8.08 11.49
N ARG A 135 -16.39 -8.28 12.79
CA ARG A 135 -15.06 -8.42 13.42
C ARG A 135 -14.33 -9.68 12.93
N VAL A 136 -15.04 -10.80 12.85
CA VAL A 136 -14.46 -12.10 12.48
C VAL A 136 -14.22 -12.23 10.97
N VAL A 137 -15.06 -11.62 10.15
CA VAL A 137 -14.99 -11.78 8.69
C VAL A 137 -14.37 -10.56 8.04
N ASN A 138 -14.99 -9.38 8.18
CA ASN A 138 -14.60 -8.22 7.39
C ASN A 138 -13.27 -7.62 7.84
N TYR A 139 -13.05 -7.47 9.14
CA TYR A 139 -11.81 -6.89 9.64
C TYR A 139 -10.60 -7.79 9.34
N ILE A 140 -10.76 -9.11 9.45
CA ILE A 140 -9.70 -10.06 9.07
C ILE A 140 -9.43 -10.01 7.57
N ASN A 141 -10.47 -9.91 6.72
CA ASN A 141 -10.28 -9.77 5.27
C ASN A 141 -9.51 -8.49 4.92
N THR A 142 -9.78 -7.38 5.60
CA THR A 142 -9.03 -6.13 5.38
C THR A 142 -7.57 -6.26 5.83
N LEU A 143 -7.30 -7.03 6.89
CA LEU A 143 -5.91 -7.36 7.28
C LEU A 143 -5.21 -8.24 6.25
N SER A 144 -5.95 -9.06 5.48
CA SER A 144 -5.39 -9.83 4.36
C SER A 144 -4.65 -8.93 3.39
N ASP A 145 -5.30 -7.87 2.95
CA ASP A 145 -4.73 -6.94 1.98
C ASP A 145 -3.46 -6.25 2.53
N LEU A 146 -3.47 -5.92 3.83
CA LEU A 146 -2.29 -5.35 4.47
C LEU A 146 -1.13 -6.35 4.60
N LEU A 147 -1.40 -7.56 5.07
CA LEU A 147 -0.36 -8.57 5.32
C LEU A 147 0.17 -9.16 4.02
N SER A 148 -0.74 -9.54 3.09
CA SER A 148 -0.35 -10.17 1.83
C SER A 148 0.23 -9.18 0.82
N ASN A 149 -0.36 -7.99 0.66
CA ASN A 149 0.05 -7.04 -0.35
C ASN A 149 0.82 -5.83 0.23
N GLY A 150 0.60 -5.49 1.50
CA GLY A 150 1.19 -4.30 2.10
C GLY A 150 2.61 -4.50 2.60
N LEU A 151 2.79 -5.31 3.65
CA LEU A 151 4.06 -5.43 4.37
C LEU A 151 5.19 -6.00 3.51
N ILE A 152 4.90 -7.03 2.72
CA ILE A 152 5.93 -7.70 1.91
C ILE A 152 6.28 -6.83 0.69
N ASN A 153 5.31 -6.11 0.11
CA ASN A 153 5.62 -5.12 -0.92
C ASN A 153 6.47 -3.97 -0.36
N LEU A 154 6.20 -3.49 0.85
CA LEU A 154 7.05 -2.50 1.51
C LEU A 154 8.50 -2.99 1.63
N ILE A 155 8.70 -4.23 2.11
CA ILE A 155 10.04 -4.81 2.22
C ILE A 155 10.70 -4.92 0.83
N SER A 156 9.93 -5.36 -0.18
CA SER A 156 10.38 -5.43 -1.57
C SER A 156 10.79 -4.05 -2.11
N ASP A 157 10.01 -3.03 -1.82
CA ASP A 157 10.27 -1.65 -2.27
C ASP A 157 11.52 -1.07 -1.57
N ILE A 158 11.70 -1.32 -0.27
CA ILE A 158 12.92 -0.93 0.46
C ILE A 158 14.15 -1.63 -0.13
N ILE A 159 14.07 -2.94 -0.37
CA ILE A 159 15.15 -3.71 -1.01
C ILE A 159 15.45 -3.17 -2.41
N SER A 160 14.42 -2.86 -3.19
CA SER A 160 14.55 -2.28 -4.53
C SER A 160 15.28 -0.94 -4.50
N VAL A 161 14.92 -0.04 -3.59
CA VAL A 161 15.61 1.25 -3.40
C VAL A 161 17.09 1.05 -3.07
N ILE A 162 17.39 0.15 -2.11
CA ILE A 162 18.78 -0.13 -1.68
C ILE A 162 19.61 -0.69 -2.85
N ILE A 163 19.07 -1.69 -3.58
CA ILE A 163 19.75 -2.30 -4.69
C ILE A 163 19.95 -1.30 -5.83
N THR A 164 18.93 -0.51 -6.17
CA THR A 164 19.02 0.52 -7.20
C THR A 164 20.10 1.55 -6.85
N LEU A 165 20.12 2.05 -5.62
CA LEU A 165 21.16 2.97 -5.15
C LEU A 165 22.55 2.33 -5.21
N ALA A 166 22.69 1.07 -4.79
CA ALA A 166 23.96 0.37 -4.85
C ALA A 166 24.49 0.28 -6.30
N PHE A 167 23.63 -0.06 -7.27
CA PHE A 167 24.01 -0.07 -8.69
C PHE A 167 24.36 1.33 -9.22
N MET A 168 23.59 2.35 -8.85
CA MET A 168 23.87 3.73 -9.23
C MET A 168 25.23 4.19 -8.69
N PHE A 169 25.54 3.95 -7.41
CA PHE A 169 26.84 4.26 -6.82
C PHE A 169 28.02 3.47 -7.43
N PHE A 170 27.76 2.20 -7.81
CA PHE A 170 28.76 1.37 -8.48
C PHE A 170 29.11 1.89 -9.87
N ILE A 171 28.17 2.49 -10.59
CA ILE A 171 28.38 2.98 -11.96
C ILE A 171 29.00 4.38 -11.95
N ASP A 172 28.42 5.32 -11.21
CA ASP A 172 28.95 6.68 -11.11
C ASP A 172 28.46 7.39 -9.83
N VAL A 173 29.38 7.72 -8.95
CA VAL A 173 29.10 8.36 -7.67
C VAL A 173 28.60 9.80 -7.86
N LYS A 174 29.18 10.56 -8.80
CA LYS A 174 28.83 11.96 -9.03
C LYS A 174 27.40 12.09 -9.54
N LEU A 175 27.05 11.32 -10.58
CA LEU A 175 25.69 11.30 -11.14
C LEU A 175 24.66 10.83 -10.12
N THR A 176 25.02 9.87 -9.25
CA THR A 176 24.15 9.41 -8.17
C THR A 176 23.84 10.54 -7.19
N LEU A 177 24.85 11.26 -6.72
CA LEU A 177 24.66 12.40 -5.82
C LEU A 177 23.79 13.49 -6.46
N TYR A 178 23.98 13.81 -7.72
CA TYR A 178 23.14 14.76 -8.44
C TYR A 178 21.68 14.28 -8.56
N SER A 179 21.46 12.98 -8.78
CA SER A 179 20.10 12.43 -8.85
C SER A 179 19.36 12.50 -7.51
N LEU A 180 20.09 12.45 -6.40
CA LEU A 180 19.53 12.51 -5.05
C LEU A 180 19.19 13.93 -4.58
N ILE A 181 19.69 14.99 -5.26
CA ILE A 181 19.42 16.39 -4.86
C ILE A 181 17.92 16.72 -4.81
N LEU A 182 17.13 16.17 -5.74
CA LEU A 182 15.69 16.42 -5.82
C LEU A 182 14.86 15.51 -4.88
N LEU A 183 15.47 14.54 -4.22
CA LEU A 183 14.80 13.60 -3.33
C LEU A 183 14.15 14.28 -2.10
N PRO A 184 14.81 15.23 -1.39
CA PRO A 184 14.15 15.95 -0.30
C PRO A 184 12.95 16.77 -0.76
N ILE A 185 13.00 17.33 -1.96
CA ILE A 185 11.88 18.09 -2.55
C ILE A 185 10.71 17.15 -2.83
N LEU A 186 10.98 15.99 -3.42
CA LEU A 186 9.97 14.96 -3.61
C LEU A 186 9.31 14.56 -2.30
N PHE A 187 10.13 14.27 -1.28
CA PHE A 187 9.63 13.86 0.04
C PHE A 187 8.70 14.92 0.63
N GLY A 188 9.09 16.21 0.52
CA GLY A 188 8.25 17.33 0.94
C GLY A 188 6.91 17.39 0.18
N ILE A 189 6.92 17.22 -1.15
CA ILE A 189 5.70 17.20 -1.99
C ILE A 189 4.79 16.05 -1.59
N VAL A 190 5.34 14.82 -1.48
CA VAL A 190 4.59 13.63 -1.07
C VAL A 190 3.96 13.85 0.31
N MET A 191 4.72 14.37 1.27
CA MET A 191 4.24 14.61 2.63
C MET A 191 3.09 15.64 2.69
N ILE A 192 3.20 16.71 1.91
CA ILE A 192 2.14 17.74 1.81
C ILE A 192 0.86 17.15 1.18
N ILE A 193 1.01 16.42 0.07
CA ILE A 193 -0.14 15.85 -0.64
C ILE A 193 -0.82 14.77 0.21
N THR A 194 -0.06 13.84 0.81
CA THR A 194 -0.63 12.76 1.65
C THR A 194 -1.34 13.31 2.89
N THR A 195 -0.82 14.36 3.51
CA THR A 195 -1.49 15.02 4.64
C THR A 195 -2.83 15.65 4.22
N LYS A 196 -2.87 16.34 3.07
CA LYS A 196 -4.11 16.90 2.52
C LYS A 196 -5.10 15.80 2.09
N GLN A 197 -4.58 14.73 1.50
CA GLN A 197 -5.36 13.56 1.09
C GLN A 197 -6.05 12.92 2.31
N ARG A 198 -5.32 12.69 3.39
CA ARG A 198 -5.87 12.13 4.64
C ARG A 198 -7.06 12.94 5.14
N LYS A 199 -6.94 14.27 5.24
CA LYS A 199 -8.04 15.15 5.68
C LYS A 199 -9.25 15.08 4.74
N ALA A 200 -9.00 15.02 3.42
CA ALA A 200 -10.07 14.92 2.44
C ALA A 200 -10.82 13.59 2.52
N TYR A 201 -10.10 12.47 2.73
CA TYR A 201 -10.71 11.15 2.91
C TYR A 201 -11.46 11.01 4.24
N GLN A 202 -10.98 11.64 5.32
CA GLN A 202 -11.74 11.70 6.57
C GLN A 202 -13.09 12.41 6.37
N HIS A 203 -13.07 13.57 5.71
CA HIS A 203 -14.30 14.30 5.39
C HIS A 203 -15.23 13.49 4.48
N LEU A 204 -14.68 12.79 3.48
CA LEU A 204 -15.44 11.88 2.62
C LEU A 204 -16.09 10.75 3.42
N SER A 205 -15.34 10.11 4.33
CA SER A 205 -15.83 9.04 5.20
C SER A 205 -17.02 9.48 6.05
N ASN A 206 -16.97 10.71 6.61
CA ASN A 206 -18.07 11.26 7.38
C ASN A 206 -19.30 11.48 6.50
N LYS A 207 -19.15 12.05 5.29
CA LYS A 207 -20.28 12.22 4.37
C LYS A 207 -20.87 10.89 3.90
N GLN A 208 -20.03 9.86 3.72
CA GLN A 208 -20.49 8.51 3.43
C GLN A 208 -21.29 7.90 4.58
N SER A 209 -20.83 8.09 5.83
CA SER A 209 -21.56 7.64 7.01
C SER A 209 -22.94 8.32 7.12
N ASN A 210 -23.01 9.63 6.88
CA ASN A 210 -24.25 10.38 6.87
C ASN A 210 -25.22 9.89 5.78
N LEU A 211 -24.74 9.63 4.58
CA LEU A 211 -25.54 9.07 3.49
C LEU A 211 -26.07 7.68 3.85
N ASN A 212 -25.23 6.81 4.39
CA ASN A 212 -25.63 5.46 4.80
C ASN A 212 -26.67 5.50 5.94
N ALA A 213 -26.49 6.38 6.93
CA ALA A 213 -27.44 6.59 8.02
C ALA A 213 -28.78 7.05 7.48
N TYR A 214 -28.81 8.02 6.56
CA TYR A 214 -30.02 8.51 5.93
C TYR A 214 -30.76 7.44 5.13
N ILE A 215 -30.02 6.62 4.35
CA ILE A 215 -30.59 5.48 3.61
C ILE A 215 -31.24 4.50 4.60
N HIS A 216 -30.52 4.14 5.67
CA HIS A 216 -31.04 3.23 6.69
C HIS A 216 -32.31 3.75 7.35
N GLU A 217 -32.33 5.02 7.75
CA GLU A 217 -33.51 5.68 8.35
C GLU A 217 -34.69 5.72 7.37
N SER A 218 -34.44 6.08 6.11
CA SER A 218 -35.45 6.16 5.05
C SER A 218 -36.09 4.80 4.74
N ILE A 219 -35.28 3.74 4.69
CA ILE A 219 -35.78 2.38 4.44
C ILE A 219 -36.56 1.86 5.67
N SER A 220 -36.02 2.06 6.87
CA SER A 220 -36.69 1.64 8.11
C SER A 220 -38.00 2.39 8.35
N GLY A 221 -38.05 3.66 7.97
CA GLY A 221 -39.22 4.54 8.09
C GLY A 221 -40.14 4.57 6.87
N ILE A 222 -39.96 3.68 5.86
CA ILE A 222 -40.67 3.78 4.59
C ILE A 222 -42.20 3.76 4.73
N LYS A 223 -42.76 2.98 5.67
CA LYS A 223 -44.19 2.93 5.94
C LYS A 223 -44.72 4.30 6.42
N ILE A 224 -43.94 5.00 7.22
CA ILE A 224 -44.30 6.36 7.74
C ILE A 224 -44.25 7.34 6.57
N THR A 225 -43.21 7.33 5.78
CA THR A 225 -43.04 8.20 4.61
C THR A 225 -44.22 8.05 3.65
N GLN A 226 -44.64 6.81 3.33
CA GLN A 226 -45.76 6.52 2.46
C GLN A 226 -47.09 6.90 3.09
N SER A 227 -47.30 6.62 4.39
CA SER A 227 -48.56 7.00 5.10
C SER A 227 -48.82 8.50 5.11
N PHE A 228 -47.76 9.31 5.11
CA PHE A 228 -47.87 10.78 5.09
C PHE A 228 -47.62 11.38 3.71
N ALA A 229 -47.54 10.57 2.64
CA ALA A 229 -47.25 10.99 1.24
C ALA A 229 -46.04 11.95 1.13
N ARG A 230 -44.95 11.64 1.84
CA ARG A 230 -43.73 12.47 1.91
C ARG A 230 -42.57 11.97 1.03
N GLU A 231 -42.85 11.13 0.03
CA GLU A 231 -41.83 10.51 -0.82
C GLU A 231 -40.99 11.56 -1.57
N LYS A 232 -41.64 12.61 -2.08
CA LYS A 232 -40.97 13.71 -2.80
C LYS A 232 -39.98 14.46 -1.91
N GLU A 233 -40.39 14.75 -0.66
CA GLU A 233 -39.53 15.44 0.30
C GLU A 233 -38.36 14.55 0.74
N ASN A 234 -38.61 13.26 0.97
CA ASN A 234 -37.57 12.30 1.31
C ASN A 234 -36.55 12.17 0.14
N ALA A 235 -37.03 12.13 -1.11
CA ALA A 235 -36.17 12.11 -2.29
C ALA A 235 -35.33 13.39 -2.42
N ARG A 236 -35.90 14.56 -2.14
CA ARG A 236 -35.17 15.84 -2.15
C ARG A 236 -34.03 15.85 -1.14
N ILE A 237 -34.30 15.42 0.10
CA ILE A 237 -33.27 15.34 1.16
C ILE A 237 -32.17 14.33 0.76
N PHE A 238 -32.56 13.18 0.19
CA PHE A 238 -31.61 12.19 -0.32
C PHE A 238 -30.69 12.78 -1.39
N ASP A 239 -31.24 13.57 -2.32
CA ASP A 239 -30.46 14.23 -3.37
C ASP A 239 -29.44 15.22 -2.78
N GLU A 240 -29.86 16.02 -1.77
CA GLU A 240 -28.96 16.94 -1.06
C GLU A 240 -27.80 16.20 -0.38
N VAL A 241 -28.07 15.14 0.40
CA VAL A 241 -27.07 14.36 1.11
C VAL A 241 -26.14 13.62 0.13
N SER A 242 -26.72 13.14 -0.98
CA SER A 242 -25.96 12.48 -2.05
C SER A 242 -25.02 13.45 -2.78
N ASP A 243 -25.46 14.71 -3.02
CA ASP A 243 -24.61 15.74 -3.64
C ASP A 243 -23.49 16.22 -2.71
N GLU A 244 -23.75 16.29 -1.38
CA GLU A 244 -22.71 16.54 -0.38
C GLU A 244 -21.63 15.44 -0.42
N TYR A 245 -22.03 14.17 -0.46
CA TYR A 245 -21.12 13.03 -0.60
C TYR A 245 -20.33 13.12 -1.92
N ARG A 246 -21.01 13.35 -3.05
CA ARG A 246 -20.37 13.51 -4.37
C ARG A 246 -19.34 14.64 -4.37
N THR A 247 -19.66 15.77 -3.74
CA THR A 247 -18.74 16.91 -3.64
C THR A 247 -17.51 16.58 -2.81
N ALA A 248 -17.68 15.90 -1.67
CA ALA A 248 -16.58 15.43 -0.84
C ALA A 248 -15.72 14.39 -1.58
N TRP A 249 -16.35 13.45 -2.30
CA TRP A 249 -15.67 12.46 -3.16
C TRP A 249 -14.80 13.15 -4.21
N MET A 250 -15.36 14.08 -4.98
CA MET A 250 -14.63 14.79 -6.02
C MET A 250 -13.45 15.59 -5.48
N LYS A 251 -13.58 16.16 -4.26
CA LYS A 251 -12.47 16.84 -3.59
C LYS A 251 -11.35 15.86 -3.20
N ALA A 252 -11.70 14.71 -2.64
CA ALA A 252 -10.74 13.68 -2.27
C ALA A 252 -9.99 13.15 -3.50
N VAL A 253 -10.72 12.83 -4.58
CA VAL A 253 -10.16 12.35 -5.85
C VAL A 253 -9.23 13.39 -6.48
N LYS A 254 -9.61 14.67 -6.53
CA LYS A 254 -8.74 15.73 -7.06
C LYS A 254 -7.41 15.83 -6.31
N ILE A 255 -7.41 15.66 -4.99
CA ILE A 255 -6.17 15.68 -4.19
C ILE A 255 -5.37 14.40 -4.44
N GLN A 256 -6.02 13.24 -4.50
CA GLN A 256 -5.35 11.96 -4.75
C GLN A 256 -4.60 11.96 -6.09
N PHE A 257 -5.25 12.46 -7.14
CA PHE A 257 -4.65 12.51 -8.47
C PHE A 257 -3.54 13.56 -8.63
N LEU A 258 -3.27 14.40 -7.63
CA LEU A 258 -2.10 15.29 -7.63
C LEU A 258 -0.79 14.55 -7.31
N LEU A 259 -0.87 13.40 -6.64
CA LEU A 259 0.33 12.66 -6.20
C LEU A 259 1.14 12.17 -7.40
N TRP A 260 0.47 11.49 -8.35
CA TRP A 260 1.16 10.91 -9.51
C TRP A 260 1.83 11.95 -10.40
N PRO A 261 1.18 13.04 -10.87
CA PRO A 261 1.85 14.10 -11.61
C PRO A 261 2.96 14.81 -10.81
N GLY A 262 2.77 14.98 -9.50
CA GLY A 262 3.78 15.58 -8.63
C GLY A 262 5.09 14.78 -8.65
N VAL A 263 5.00 13.47 -8.46
CA VAL A 263 6.17 12.57 -8.52
C VAL A 263 6.74 12.48 -9.93
N GLN A 264 5.88 12.35 -10.95
CA GLN A 264 6.31 12.27 -12.33
C GLN A 264 7.09 13.52 -12.77
N ASN A 265 6.64 14.70 -12.40
CA ASN A 265 7.35 15.94 -12.69
C ASN A 265 8.75 15.99 -12.03
N ILE A 266 8.87 15.53 -10.79
CA ILE A 266 10.19 15.44 -10.11
C ILE A 266 11.09 14.42 -10.82
N SER A 267 10.56 13.26 -11.24
CA SER A 267 11.30 12.27 -12.01
C SER A 267 11.82 12.86 -13.33
N VAL A 268 10.98 13.60 -14.06
CA VAL A 268 11.36 14.28 -15.30
C VAL A 268 12.41 15.35 -15.03
N LEU A 269 12.26 16.16 -13.97
CA LEU A 269 13.26 17.16 -13.57
C LEU A 269 14.61 16.52 -13.20
N THR A 270 14.57 15.41 -12.46
CA THR A 270 15.78 14.64 -12.12
C THR A 270 16.48 14.13 -13.39
N THR A 271 15.71 13.52 -14.30
CA THR A 271 16.23 13.03 -15.58
C THR A 271 16.81 14.18 -16.42
N SER A 272 16.13 15.33 -16.48
CA SER A 272 16.60 16.51 -17.20
C SER A 272 17.89 17.08 -16.59
N LEU A 273 17.99 17.09 -15.26
CA LEU A 273 19.20 17.52 -14.54
C LEU A 273 20.38 16.58 -14.87
N ILE A 274 20.16 15.29 -14.86
CA ILE A 274 21.18 14.28 -15.19
C ILE A 274 21.63 14.41 -16.65
N TYR A 275 20.69 14.64 -17.58
CA TYR A 275 21.06 14.95 -18.96
C TYR A 275 21.89 16.22 -19.07
N PHE A 276 21.48 17.29 -18.43
CA PHE A 276 22.18 18.57 -18.49
C PHE A 276 23.62 18.48 -17.95
N ILE A 277 23.80 17.80 -16.81
CA ILE A 277 25.12 17.59 -16.21
C ILE A 277 25.93 16.55 -17.01
N GLY A 278 25.29 15.41 -17.34
CA GLY A 278 25.95 14.28 -18.01
C GLY A 278 26.45 14.64 -19.40
N ILE A 279 25.67 15.39 -20.20
CA ILE A 279 26.09 15.82 -21.55
C ILE A 279 27.34 16.70 -21.48
N ARG A 280 27.48 17.54 -20.46
CA ARG A 280 28.69 18.36 -20.24
C ARG A 280 29.92 17.53 -19.86
N GLN A 281 29.71 16.32 -19.32
CA GLN A 281 30.77 15.42 -18.86
C GLN A 281 31.04 14.27 -19.83
N ILE A 282 30.23 14.13 -20.93
CA ILE A 282 30.48 13.10 -21.95
C ILE A 282 31.86 13.29 -22.58
N GLY A 283 32.61 12.18 -22.62
CA GLY A 283 33.96 12.17 -23.17
C GLY A 283 35.06 12.58 -22.20
N VAL A 284 34.71 13.04 -20.99
CA VAL A 284 35.67 13.33 -19.91
C VAL A 284 35.53 12.29 -18.80
N ASP A 285 34.38 12.27 -18.11
CA ASP A 285 34.16 11.37 -16.97
C ASP A 285 32.98 10.39 -17.20
N VAL A 286 32.06 10.67 -18.12
CA VAL A 286 30.81 9.93 -18.32
C VAL A 286 30.68 9.44 -19.76
N SER A 287 30.32 8.16 -19.94
CA SER A 287 30.02 7.61 -21.27
C SER A 287 28.52 7.80 -21.61
N THR A 288 28.21 7.72 -22.91
CA THR A 288 26.81 7.80 -23.38
C THR A 288 25.96 6.64 -22.84
N GLY A 289 26.52 5.42 -22.79
CA GLY A 289 25.84 4.27 -22.22
C GLY A 289 25.61 4.39 -20.72
N THR A 290 26.56 5.00 -19.98
CA THR A 290 26.38 5.32 -18.56
C THR A 290 25.18 6.25 -18.35
N LEU A 291 25.06 7.30 -19.16
CA LEU A 291 23.95 8.25 -19.06
C LEU A 291 22.60 7.59 -19.30
N ILE A 292 22.52 6.74 -20.33
CA ILE A 292 21.27 5.99 -20.65
C ILE A 292 20.93 5.00 -19.55
N ALA A 293 21.92 4.28 -19.00
CA ALA A 293 21.69 3.37 -17.89
C ALA A 293 21.15 4.10 -16.64
N PHE A 294 21.68 5.28 -16.34
CA PHE A 294 21.23 6.10 -15.22
C PHE A 294 19.77 6.48 -15.32
N ILE A 295 19.26 6.78 -16.51
CA ILE A 295 17.82 7.07 -16.72
C ILE A 295 16.98 5.84 -16.39
N GLY A 296 17.44 4.65 -16.80
CA GLY A 296 16.79 3.38 -16.43
C GLY A 296 16.72 3.18 -14.93
N TYR A 297 17.81 3.46 -14.21
CA TYR A 297 17.82 3.36 -12.73
C TYR A 297 16.96 4.39 -12.05
N ILE A 298 16.95 5.64 -12.52
CA ILE A 298 16.07 6.70 -12.00
C ILE A 298 14.61 6.30 -12.12
N ASN A 299 14.20 5.75 -13.28
CA ASN A 299 12.82 5.28 -13.48
C ASN A 299 12.44 4.14 -12.51
N ASN A 300 13.37 3.22 -12.24
CA ASN A 300 13.16 2.13 -11.30
C ASN A 300 13.17 2.58 -9.82
N PHE A 301 13.78 3.71 -9.53
CA PHE A 301 13.91 4.25 -8.17
C PHE A 301 12.63 4.89 -7.65
N TRP A 302 11.87 5.61 -8.51
CA TRP A 302 10.75 6.44 -8.05
C TRP A 302 9.53 5.63 -7.63
N ASN A 303 9.20 4.55 -8.33
CA ASN A 303 8.01 3.75 -8.01
C ASN A 303 8.03 3.16 -6.60
N PRO A 304 9.12 2.51 -6.13
CA PRO A 304 9.25 2.05 -4.75
C PRO A 304 9.09 3.17 -3.71
N VAL A 305 9.63 4.36 -3.97
CA VAL A 305 9.52 5.50 -3.04
C VAL A 305 8.07 5.94 -2.86
N ILE A 306 7.29 5.97 -3.94
CA ILE A 306 5.84 6.28 -3.89
C ILE A 306 5.09 5.21 -3.08
N ASN A 307 5.38 3.94 -3.34
CA ASN A 307 4.71 2.81 -2.69
C ASN A 307 4.93 2.82 -1.17
N ILE A 308 6.16 3.12 -0.72
CA ILE A 308 6.51 3.27 0.70
C ILE A 308 5.64 4.37 1.36
N GLY A 309 5.45 5.51 0.66
CA GLY A 309 4.58 6.59 1.14
C GLY A 309 3.10 6.16 1.26
N ASN A 310 2.58 5.40 0.31
CA ASN A 310 1.21 4.90 0.32
C ASN A 310 0.98 3.85 1.41
N PHE A 311 1.97 3.02 1.67
CA PHE A 311 1.88 1.98 2.70
C PHE A 311 1.65 2.55 4.11
N TYR A 312 2.20 3.70 4.43
CA TYR A 312 1.98 4.35 5.73
C TYR A 312 0.49 4.60 6.01
N ASN A 313 -0.29 5.01 5.00
CA ASN A 313 -1.73 5.19 5.15
C ASN A 313 -2.46 3.86 5.40
N SER A 314 -2.03 2.80 4.73
CA SER A 314 -2.58 1.44 4.92
C SER A 314 -2.31 0.93 6.34
N LEU A 315 -1.13 1.21 6.92
CA LEU A 315 -0.82 0.87 8.31
C LEU A 315 -1.79 1.54 9.30
N ILE A 316 -2.04 2.84 9.15
CA ILE A 316 -2.96 3.55 10.06
C ILE A 316 -4.35 2.92 10.02
N THR A 317 -4.86 2.63 8.82
CA THR A 317 -6.16 1.99 8.65
C THR A 317 -6.20 0.59 9.29
N ALA A 318 -5.15 -0.19 9.10
CA ALA A 318 -5.06 -1.53 9.68
C ALA A 318 -4.98 -1.51 11.22
N THR A 319 -4.35 -0.49 11.81
CA THR A 319 -4.29 -0.34 13.28
C THR A 319 -5.70 -0.35 13.90
N ALA A 320 -6.64 0.32 13.29
CA ALA A 320 -8.03 0.34 13.77
C ALA A 320 -8.69 -1.04 13.74
N TYR A 321 -8.49 -1.79 12.67
CA TYR A 321 -9.05 -3.14 12.57
C TYR A 321 -8.38 -4.10 13.55
N LEU A 322 -7.06 -4.01 13.72
CA LEU A 322 -6.32 -4.78 14.72
C LEU A 322 -6.81 -4.50 16.14
N GLU A 323 -7.03 -3.24 16.48
CA GLU A 323 -7.57 -2.86 17.79
C GLU A 323 -8.92 -3.55 18.04
N ARG A 324 -9.84 -3.51 17.08
CA ARG A 324 -11.16 -4.16 17.22
C ARG A 324 -11.11 -5.68 17.29
N ILE A 325 -10.18 -6.29 16.58
CA ILE A 325 -9.95 -7.73 16.65
C ILE A 325 -9.40 -8.10 18.02
N PHE A 326 -8.35 -7.41 18.49
CA PHE A 326 -7.73 -7.72 19.77
C PHE A 326 -8.61 -7.35 20.96
N GLU A 327 -9.44 -6.31 20.90
CA GLU A 327 -10.49 -6.07 21.89
C GLU A 327 -11.40 -7.29 22.08
N THR A 328 -11.75 -7.98 20.97
CA THR A 328 -12.56 -9.19 21.04
C THR A 328 -11.78 -10.37 21.65
N MET A 329 -10.50 -10.49 21.30
CA MET A 329 -9.63 -11.57 21.83
C MET A 329 -9.20 -11.36 23.29
N ASP A 330 -9.23 -10.13 23.77
CA ASP A 330 -8.87 -9.77 25.15
C ASP A 330 -10.09 -9.83 26.11
N GLU A 331 -11.30 -10.08 25.60
CA GLU A 331 -12.49 -10.30 26.44
C GLU A 331 -12.31 -11.56 27.28
N ILE A 332 -12.49 -11.44 28.59
CA ILE A 332 -12.21 -12.53 29.52
C ILE A 332 -13.43 -13.46 29.62
N PRO A 333 -13.28 -14.78 29.37
CA PRO A 333 -14.36 -15.74 29.62
C PRO A 333 -14.70 -15.80 31.11
N ASP A 334 -16.01 -15.72 31.45
CA ASP A 334 -16.49 -15.78 32.84
C ASP A 334 -16.17 -17.12 33.50
N ILE A 335 -16.12 -18.20 32.71
CA ILE A 335 -15.81 -19.54 33.20
C ILE A 335 -14.41 -19.91 32.73
N GLN A 336 -13.51 -20.05 33.66
CA GLN A 336 -12.13 -20.47 33.42
C GLN A 336 -11.90 -21.87 34.08
N ASN A 337 -11.13 -22.70 33.36
CA ASN A 337 -10.71 -23.97 33.95
C ASN A 337 -9.83 -23.73 35.19
N ALA A 338 -10.05 -24.52 36.23
CA ALA A 338 -9.16 -24.49 37.40
C ALA A 338 -7.72 -24.85 36.95
N PRO A 339 -6.68 -24.30 37.63
CA PRO A 339 -5.28 -24.54 37.22
C PRO A 339 -4.83 -26.01 37.14
N ASN A 340 -5.64 -26.94 37.70
CA ASN A 340 -5.40 -28.37 37.73
C ASN A 340 -6.56 -29.23 37.18
N ALA A 341 -7.44 -28.62 36.35
CA ALA A 341 -8.57 -29.36 35.77
C ALA A 341 -8.15 -30.13 34.54
#